data_45202644902c5f15987b29029570a0ed
#
_entry.id   45202644902c5f15987b29029570a0ed
#
_cell.length_a   1.000
_cell.length_b   1.000
_cell.length_c   1.000
_cell.angle_alpha   90.00
_cell.angle_beta   90.00
_cell.angle_gamma   90.00
#
_symmetry.space_group_name_H-M   'P 1'
#
loop_
_entity.id
_entity.type
_entity.pdbx_description
1 polymer ?
#
loop_
_entity_poly.entity_id
_entity_poly.type
_entity_poly.pdbx_seq_one_letter_code
_entity_poly.pdbx_strand_id
1 'polypeptide(L)'
;MSPIDLYEDVVVESYIPAKKGGQHGLVHIRPVPGGKYPTTLNVECSKTLSRNYPVGTRFKLRAKLVEKEGGGNFLYSYFGWKAEVLK
;
A
#
# COMPACT_ATOMS: atom_id res chain seq x y z
N MET A 1 -8.47 11.72 21.23
CA MET A 1 -7.68 10.68 20.56
C MET A 1 -6.73 11.32 19.57
N SER A 2 -5.46 10.96 19.65
CA SER A 2 -4.46 11.51 18.73
C SER A 2 -4.64 10.87 17.35
N PRO A 3 -4.45 11.64 16.24
CA PRO A 3 -4.51 11.06 14.90
C PRO A 3 -3.57 9.87 14.69
N ILE A 4 -2.47 9.83 15.43
CA ILE A 4 -1.51 8.74 15.31
C ILE A 4 -2.11 7.40 15.75
N ASP A 5 -3.14 7.43 16.61
CA ASP A 5 -3.77 6.20 17.08
C ASP A 5 -4.58 5.50 16.01
N LEU A 6 -4.84 6.17 14.89
CA LEU A 6 -5.55 5.56 13.77
C LEU A 6 -4.64 4.75 12.88
N TYR A 7 -3.33 4.90 13.03
CA TYR A 7 -2.36 4.18 12.21
C TYR A 7 -2.05 2.83 12.84
N GLU A 8 -1.86 1.83 12.00
CA GLU A 8 -1.50 0.50 12.44
C GLU A 8 -0.49 -0.11 11.48
N ASP A 9 0.19 -1.15 11.94
CA ASP A 9 1.14 -1.85 11.08
C ASP A 9 0.36 -2.69 10.07
N VAL A 10 0.70 -2.53 8.81
CA VAL A 10 0.05 -3.25 7.71
C VAL A 10 1.15 -3.83 6.83
N VAL A 11 0.99 -5.09 6.45
CA VAL A 11 1.90 -5.72 5.49
C VAL A 11 1.34 -5.53 4.10
N VAL A 12 2.16 -5.00 3.22
CA VAL A 12 1.78 -4.69 1.85
C VAL A 12 2.79 -5.31 0.90
N GLU A 13 2.43 -5.37 -0.36
CA GLU A 13 3.32 -5.89 -1.41
C GLU A 13 3.21 -5.04 -2.66
N SER A 14 4.30 -4.97 -3.40
CA SER A 14 4.29 -4.32 -4.70
C SER A 14 3.83 -5.31 -5.76
N TYR A 15 3.10 -4.82 -6.74
CA TYR A 15 2.57 -5.67 -7.80
C TYR A 15 2.31 -4.85 -9.04
N ILE A 16 2.19 -5.52 -10.18
CA ILE A 16 1.79 -4.89 -11.42
C ILE A 16 0.35 -5.32 -11.69
N PRO A 17 -0.60 -4.37 -11.73
CA PRO A 17 -1.99 -4.72 -12.00
C PRO A 17 -2.12 -5.35 -13.38
N ALA A 18 -2.97 -6.37 -13.49
CA ALA A 18 -3.32 -6.92 -14.78
C ALA A 18 -4.14 -5.89 -15.52
N LYS A 19 -3.59 -5.41 -16.64
CA LYS A 19 -4.26 -4.38 -17.43
C LYS A 19 -4.39 -4.80 -18.86
N LYS A 20 -5.54 -4.51 -19.42
CA LYS A 20 -5.71 -4.56 -20.85
C LYS A 20 -5.18 -3.26 -21.44
N GLY A 21 -4.72 -3.31 -22.68
CA GLY A 21 -4.34 -2.12 -23.39
C GLY A 21 -2.92 -1.67 -23.22
N GLY A 22 -2.06 -2.54 -22.72
CA GLY A 22 -0.63 -2.29 -22.82
C GLY A 22 -0.09 -1.17 -21.94
N GLN A 23 -0.75 -0.85 -20.88
CA GLN A 23 -0.14 0.07 -19.92
C GLN A 23 1.00 -0.62 -19.20
N HIS A 24 2.16 -0.05 -19.33
CA HIS A 24 3.36 -0.68 -18.82
C HIS A 24 3.71 -0.19 -17.43
N GLY A 25 4.23 -1.11 -16.66
CA GLY A 25 5.20 -0.81 -15.64
C GLY A 25 4.79 0.04 -14.47
N LEU A 26 3.54 0.38 -14.31
CA LEU A 26 3.14 1.08 -13.11
C LEU A 26 3.03 0.08 -11.98
N VAL A 27 4.00 0.14 -11.09
CA VAL A 27 4.00 -0.72 -9.91
C VAL A 27 3.13 -0.09 -8.85
N HIS A 28 2.21 -0.86 -8.33
CA HIS A 28 1.30 -0.43 -7.28
C HIS A 28 1.60 -1.16 -5.99
N ILE A 29 1.07 -0.65 -4.91
CA ILE A 29 1.20 -1.27 -3.58
C ILE A 29 -0.20 -1.64 -3.11
N ARG A 30 -0.32 -2.85 -2.56
CA ARG A 30 -1.60 -3.35 -2.04
C ARG A 30 -1.38 -4.15 -0.76
N PRO A 31 -2.41 -4.31 0.08
CA PRO A 31 -2.30 -5.23 1.21
C PRO A 31 -2.06 -6.65 0.71
N VAL A 32 -1.30 -7.43 1.49
CA VAL A 32 -1.05 -8.83 1.12
C VAL A 32 -2.32 -9.66 1.28
N PRO A 33 -2.49 -10.74 0.49
CA PRO A 33 -3.61 -11.64 0.67
C PRO A 33 -3.60 -12.27 2.07
N GLY A 34 -4.78 -12.44 2.64
CA GLY A 34 -4.90 -13.08 3.95
C GLY A 34 -4.67 -12.16 5.13
N GLY A 35 -4.36 -10.91 4.89
CA GLY A 35 -4.21 -9.92 5.95
C GLY A 35 -5.53 -9.30 6.35
N LYS A 36 -5.45 -8.25 7.15
CA LYS A 36 -6.63 -7.55 7.66
C LYS A 36 -7.45 -6.86 6.57
N TYR A 37 -6.79 -6.37 5.54
CA TYR A 37 -7.43 -5.58 4.50
C TYR A 37 -7.47 -6.33 3.19
N PRO A 38 -8.51 -6.10 2.36
CA PRO A 38 -8.58 -6.78 1.07
C PRO A 38 -7.50 -6.27 0.11
N THR A 39 -7.07 -7.15 -0.79
CA THR A 39 -6.04 -6.80 -1.77
C THR A 39 -6.50 -5.77 -2.79
N THR A 40 -7.79 -5.48 -2.82
CA THR A 40 -8.34 -4.47 -3.72
C THR A 40 -8.13 -3.05 -3.25
N LEU A 41 -7.75 -2.85 -1.97
CA LEU A 41 -7.46 -1.52 -1.46
C LEU A 41 -6.17 -1.00 -2.05
N ASN A 42 -6.20 0.26 -2.47
CA ASN A 42 -4.99 0.94 -2.88
C ASN A 42 -4.24 1.42 -1.64
N VAL A 43 -2.92 1.47 -1.71
CA VAL A 43 -2.10 1.98 -0.61
C VAL A 43 -1.32 3.17 -1.11
N GLU A 44 -1.56 4.33 -0.50
CA GLU A 44 -0.79 5.53 -0.80
C GLU A 44 0.36 5.65 0.19
N CYS A 45 1.57 5.61 -0.33
CA CYS A 45 2.79 5.60 0.47
C CYS A 45 3.92 6.18 -0.36
N SER A 46 5.14 6.13 0.18
CA SER A 46 6.31 6.61 -0.55
C SER A 46 6.50 5.84 -1.85
N LYS A 47 6.74 6.56 -2.93
CA LYS A 47 7.00 5.95 -4.23
C LYS A 47 8.31 5.17 -4.27
N THR A 48 9.18 5.39 -3.31
CA THR A 48 10.41 4.62 -3.17
C THR A 48 10.12 3.12 -3.12
N LEU A 49 9.01 2.75 -2.46
CA LEU A 49 8.65 1.34 -2.29
C LEU A 49 8.31 0.66 -3.62
N SER A 50 7.75 1.42 -4.56
CA SER A 50 7.42 0.85 -5.87
C SER A 50 8.56 0.97 -6.87
N ARG A 51 9.51 1.89 -6.65
CA ARG A 51 10.54 2.18 -7.63
C ARG A 51 11.87 1.50 -7.34
N ASN A 52 12.22 1.36 -6.06
CA ASN A 52 13.56 0.97 -5.66
C ASN A 52 13.68 -0.50 -5.27
N TYR A 53 12.60 -1.26 -5.38
CA TYR A 53 12.59 -2.67 -5.00
C TYR A 53 11.93 -3.49 -6.09
N PRO A 54 12.31 -4.77 -6.22
CA PRO A 54 11.67 -5.64 -7.21
C PRO A 54 10.18 -5.81 -6.93
N VAL A 55 9.41 -6.02 -7.99
CA VAL A 55 8.00 -6.34 -7.88
C VAL A 55 7.84 -7.62 -7.05
N GLY A 56 6.87 -7.61 -6.15
CA GLY A 56 6.66 -8.74 -5.23
C GLY A 56 7.32 -8.54 -3.88
N THR A 57 8.08 -7.47 -3.71
CA THR A 57 8.66 -7.16 -2.41
C THR A 57 7.57 -6.82 -1.42
N ARG A 58 7.69 -7.33 -0.20
CA ARG A 58 6.74 -7.07 0.86
C ARG A 58 7.33 -6.09 1.86
N PHE A 59 6.48 -5.25 2.39
CA PHE A 59 6.87 -4.23 3.35
C PHE A 59 5.88 -4.21 4.50
N LYS A 60 6.39 -3.89 5.69
CA LYS A 60 5.52 -3.56 6.81
C LYS A 60 5.59 -2.06 7.02
N LEU A 61 4.45 -1.40 6.99
CA LEU A 61 4.39 0.04 7.15
C LEU A 61 3.23 0.41 8.06
N ARG A 62 3.21 1.66 8.49
CA ARG A 62 2.13 2.19 9.30
C ARG A 62 1.16 2.91 8.40
N ALA A 63 -0.09 2.49 8.45
CA ALA A 63 -1.12 3.05 7.58
C ALA A 63 -2.44 3.14 8.31
N LYS A 64 -3.31 3.99 7.79
CA LYS A 64 -4.68 4.09 8.28
C LYS A 64 -5.63 4.01 7.10
N LEU A 65 -6.82 3.50 7.37
CA LEU A 65 -7.87 3.48 6.36
C LEU A 65 -8.47 4.87 6.23
N VAL A 66 -8.53 5.35 5.01
CA VAL A 66 -9.19 6.61 4.68
C VAL A 66 -10.44 6.28 3.89
N GLU A 67 -11.59 6.72 4.41
CA GLU A 67 -12.87 6.47 3.77
C GLU A 67 -13.31 7.73 3.05
N LYS A 68 -13.55 7.59 1.75
CA LYS A 68 -14.02 8.70 0.93
C LYS A 68 -15.53 8.64 0.78
N GLU A 69 -16.13 9.82 0.78
CA GLU A 69 -17.54 9.93 0.41
C GLU A 69 -17.74 9.39 -0.99
N GLY A 70 -18.76 8.55 -1.15
CA GLY A 70 -19.04 7.97 -2.45
C GLY A 70 -18.20 6.75 -2.79
N GLY A 71 -17.37 6.28 -1.89
CA GLY A 71 -16.54 5.10 -2.11
C GLY A 71 -15.11 5.45 -2.46
N GLY A 72 -14.31 4.43 -2.78
CA GLY A 72 -12.92 4.66 -3.13
C GLY A 72 -12.01 4.73 -1.91
N ASN A 73 -12.30 3.94 -0.89
CA ASN A 73 -11.44 3.90 0.29
C ASN A 73 -10.04 3.44 -0.04
N PHE A 74 -9.07 3.90 0.73
CA PHE A 74 -7.67 3.51 0.52
C PHE A 74 -6.92 3.55 1.84
N LEU A 75 -5.76 2.92 1.87
CA LEU A 75 -4.85 3.00 3.00
C LEU A 75 -3.84 4.10 2.73
N TYR A 76 -3.61 4.92 3.75
CA TYR A 76 -2.65 6.02 3.67
C TYR A 76 -1.51 5.80 4.65
N SER A 77 -0.28 5.90 4.16
CA SER A 77 0.92 5.87 4.97
C SER A 77 1.73 7.12 4.67
N TYR A 78 2.12 7.82 5.74
CA TYR A 78 2.93 9.03 5.57
C TYR A 78 4.27 8.67 4.90
N PHE A 79 4.58 9.37 3.82
CA PHE A 79 5.75 9.04 2.99
C PHE A 79 7.08 9.22 3.72
N GLY A 80 7.11 10.02 4.78
CA GLY A 80 8.32 10.25 5.56
C GLY A 80 8.66 9.14 6.54
N TRP A 81 7.75 8.20 6.77
CA TRP A 81 8.02 7.07 7.66
C TRP A 81 8.70 5.96 6.87
N LYS A 82 9.69 5.35 7.49
CA LYS A 82 10.33 4.20 6.88
C LYS A 82 9.43 2.99 6.93
N ALA A 83 9.36 2.29 5.81
CA ALA A 83 8.74 0.98 5.76
C ALA A 83 9.82 -0.08 5.99
N GLU A 84 9.44 -1.16 6.65
CA GLU A 84 10.35 -2.29 6.86
C GLU A 84 10.24 -3.24 5.68
N VAL A 85 11.37 -3.55 5.04
CA VAL A 85 11.38 -4.53 3.95
C VAL A 85 11.37 -5.92 4.57
N LEU A 86 10.39 -6.73 4.18
CA LEU A 86 10.25 -8.10 4.68
C LEU A 86 10.89 -9.06 3.69
N LYS A 87 11.56 -10.05 4.21
CA LYS A 87 12.20 -11.05 3.37
C LYS A 87 11.46 -12.36 3.39
#